data_39120f632e93ba67e1d5f6fe5ab82735
#
_entry.id   39120f632e93ba67e1d5f6fe5ab82735
#
_cell.length_a   1.000
_cell.length_b   1.000
_cell.length_c   1.000
_cell.angle_alpha   90.00
_cell.angle_beta   90.00
_cell.angle_gamma   90.00
#
_symmetry.space_group_name_H-M   'P 1'
#
loop_
_entity.id
_entity.type
_entity.pdbx_description
1 polymer ?
#
loop_
_entity_poly.entity_id
_entity_poly.type
_entity_poly.pdbx_seq_one_letter_code
_entity_poly.pdbx_strand_id
1 'polypeptide(L)'
;MQSLLRLLQDGQFHSGEELGAAIGVSRAAIWKRLQALESEFDLQIHKVRGRGYRLEMPLSLLAADLIAASCSYPVTLLQQVDSTNAEALRRLSSGATPPLLVIAEQQTAGRGRRGRRWASPFGENLYYSLLLRVSGGMRQLEGLSLVVGLALLDALREAGVNEAGLKWPNDLLVGGRKIAGILLELSGDPADVCHVVLGIGVNINMRVAPSGDAIDQPWTSLRQILGEQVDRNQFVTSLTRQLERYLDMHRLRGFASLREQWEESHLWQGCLVSLAAGSQAIKGRVLGVDDTGALRLEVEGREQVFSGGELSLRLHDDS
;
A
#
# COMPACT_ATOMS: atom_id res chain seq x y z
N MET A 1 -7.69 4.45 24.22
CA MET A 1 -6.83 5.28 23.36
C MET A 1 -7.54 5.65 22.05
N GLN A 2 -8.15 4.71 21.36
CA GLN A 2 -8.83 4.95 20.07
C GLN A 2 -9.89 6.07 20.12
N SER A 3 -10.74 6.11 21.15
CA SER A 3 -11.76 7.16 21.32
C SER A 3 -11.15 8.56 21.45
N LEU A 4 -9.99 8.68 22.12
CA LEU A 4 -9.27 9.96 22.28
C LEU A 4 -8.67 10.42 20.93
N LEU A 5 -8.09 9.51 20.15
CA LEU A 5 -7.58 9.81 18.80
C LEU A 5 -8.70 10.28 17.87
N ARG A 6 -9.87 9.63 17.93
CA ARG A 6 -11.05 10.05 17.13
C ARG A 6 -11.53 11.45 17.47
N LEU A 7 -11.42 11.89 18.73
CA LEU A 7 -11.78 13.25 19.12
C LEU A 7 -10.76 14.30 18.65
N LEU A 8 -9.48 13.91 18.56
CA LEU A 8 -8.39 14.80 18.16
C LEU A 8 -8.08 14.80 16.67
N GLN A 9 -8.66 13.86 15.90
CA GLN A 9 -8.32 13.66 14.47
C GLN A 9 -8.61 14.88 13.59
N ASP A 10 -9.52 15.77 14.03
CA ASP A 10 -9.88 17.01 13.32
C ASP A 10 -8.76 18.07 13.36
N GLY A 11 -7.72 17.87 14.20
CA GLY A 11 -6.62 18.82 14.36
C GLY A 11 -7.03 20.13 15.06
N GLN A 12 -8.22 20.20 15.68
CA GLN A 12 -8.69 21.34 16.43
C GLN A 12 -8.27 21.25 17.90
N PHE A 13 -8.33 22.39 18.62
CA PHE A 13 -8.06 22.40 20.03
C PHE A 13 -9.26 21.91 20.84
N HIS A 14 -9.05 20.88 21.66
CA HIS A 14 -10.02 20.35 22.62
C HIS A 14 -9.49 20.52 24.03
N SER A 15 -10.33 21.01 24.95
CA SER A 15 -9.94 21.11 26.35
C SER A 15 -9.81 19.73 27.01
N GLY A 16 -8.93 19.60 27.98
CA GLY A 16 -8.78 18.33 28.71
C GLY A 16 -10.05 17.94 29.50
N GLU A 17 -10.93 18.91 29.81
CA GLU A 17 -12.21 18.68 30.46
C GLU A 17 -13.23 18.10 29.48
N GLU A 18 -13.37 18.69 28.28
CA GLU A 18 -14.22 18.17 27.21
C GLU A 18 -13.81 16.76 26.80
N LEU A 19 -12.50 16.53 26.57
CA LEU A 19 -11.98 15.20 26.26
C LEU A 19 -12.26 14.20 27.39
N GLY A 20 -12.09 14.63 28.66
CA GLY A 20 -12.37 13.81 29.84
C GLY A 20 -13.85 13.43 29.94
N ALA A 21 -14.74 14.40 29.75
CA ALA A 21 -16.18 14.19 29.75
C ALA A 21 -16.62 13.24 28.64
N ALA A 22 -16.09 13.43 27.41
CA ALA A 22 -16.46 12.61 26.25
C ALA A 22 -16.10 11.12 26.38
N ILE A 23 -15.01 10.81 27.11
CA ILE A 23 -14.56 9.41 27.27
C ILE A 23 -14.65 8.87 28.70
N GLY A 24 -15.29 9.64 29.61
CA GLY A 24 -15.59 9.20 30.97
C GLY A 24 -14.37 9.11 31.89
N VAL A 25 -13.35 10.01 31.77
CA VAL A 25 -12.14 9.99 32.59
C VAL A 25 -11.76 11.38 33.08
N SER A 26 -10.91 11.46 34.11
CA SER A 26 -10.42 12.73 34.65
C SER A 26 -9.45 13.42 33.67
N ARG A 27 -9.33 14.75 33.80
CA ARG A 27 -8.35 15.56 33.07
C ARG A 27 -6.90 15.04 33.26
N ALA A 28 -6.54 14.57 34.46
CA ALA A 28 -5.24 13.96 34.68
C ALA A 28 -5.02 12.66 33.93
N ALA A 29 -6.07 11.85 33.77
CA ALA A 29 -6.02 10.64 32.96
C ALA A 29 -5.89 10.96 31.46
N ILE A 30 -6.54 12.04 30.97
CA ILE A 30 -6.37 12.54 29.61
C ILE A 30 -4.88 12.87 29.35
N TRP A 31 -4.27 13.65 30.23
CA TRP A 31 -2.86 14.02 30.08
C TRP A 31 -1.93 12.79 29.95
N LYS A 32 -2.11 11.76 30.79
CA LYS A 32 -1.35 10.51 30.70
C LYS A 32 -1.59 9.77 29.37
N ARG A 33 -2.84 9.73 28.92
CA ARG A 33 -3.19 9.08 27.63
C ARG A 33 -2.60 9.82 26.44
N LEU A 34 -2.56 11.15 26.47
CA LEU A 34 -1.93 11.96 25.41
C LEU A 34 -0.42 11.69 25.34
N GLN A 35 0.27 11.61 26.49
CA GLN A 35 1.69 11.23 26.52
C GLN A 35 1.93 9.81 25.96
N ALA A 36 1.05 8.87 26.28
CA ALA A 36 1.14 7.53 25.72
C ALA A 36 0.96 7.53 24.20
N LEU A 37 0.01 8.32 23.66
CA LEU A 37 -0.19 8.47 22.21
C LEU A 37 1.04 9.09 21.52
N GLU A 38 1.66 10.12 22.13
CA GLU A 38 2.88 10.71 21.61
C GLU A 38 4.01 9.68 21.53
N SER A 39 4.22 8.89 22.60
CA SER A 39 5.33 7.92 22.67
C SER A 39 5.09 6.65 21.86
N GLU A 40 3.84 6.17 21.76
CA GLU A 40 3.51 4.90 21.11
C GLU A 40 3.41 5.04 19.57
N PHE A 41 2.88 6.19 19.12
CA PHE A 41 2.59 6.40 17.69
C PHE A 41 3.42 7.50 17.03
N ASP A 42 4.39 8.08 17.77
CA ASP A 42 5.22 9.21 17.31
C ASP A 42 4.38 10.43 16.85
N LEU A 43 3.26 10.67 17.56
CA LEU A 43 2.35 11.76 17.25
C LEU A 43 2.79 13.06 17.95
N GLN A 44 2.75 14.16 17.21
CA GLN A 44 3.00 15.50 17.79
C GLN A 44 1.70 16.11 18.28
N ILE A 45 1.61 16.37 19.61
CA ILE A 45 0.44 16.96 20.24
C ILE A 45 0.79 18.34 20.83
N HIS A 46 0.19 19.39 20.28
CA HIS A 46 0.32 20.73 20.82
C HIS A 46 -0.50 20.90 22.10
N LYS A 47 0.14 21.47 23.13
CA LYS A 47 -0.45 21.70 24.45
C LYS A 47 -0.41 23.22 24.73
N VAL A 48 -1.56 23.88 24.71
CA VAL A 48 -1.67 25.32 24.89
C VAL A 48 -2.56 25.64 26.11
N ARG A 49 -2.01 26.37 27.07
CA ARG A 49 -2.75 26.79 28.29
C ARG A 49 -3.99 27.61 27.87
N GLY A 50 -5.15 27.24 28.39
CA GLY A 50 -6.44 27.89 28.09
C GLY A 50 -7.09 27.47 26.80
N ARG A 51 -6.38 26.74 25.89
CA ARG A 51 -6.94 26.21 24.65
C ARG A 51 -7.10 24.69 24.65
N GLY A 52 -6.22 23.97 25.38
CA GLY A 52 -6.24 22.51 25.44
C GLY A 52 -5.19 21.83 24.56
N TYR A 53 -5.58 20.77 23.88
CA TYR A 53 -4.73 19.85 23.13
C TYR A 53 -5.22 19.72 21.71
N ARG A 54 -4.31 19.60 20.74
CA ARG A 54 -4.61 19.24 19.35
C ARG A 54 -3.47 18.43 18.75
N LEU A 55 -3.76 17.60 17.77
CA LEU A 55 -2.71 17.03 16.91
C LEU A 55 -2.07 18.14 16.07
N GLU A 56 -0.78 18.04 15.79
CA GLU A 56 -0.09 18.97 14.88
C GLU A 56 -0.74 18.94 13.51
N MET A 57 -1.10 17.74 13.04
CA MET A 57 -1.79 17.52 11.76
C MET A 57 -3.09 16.73 11.99
N PRO A 58 -4.18 17.09 11.28
CA PRO A 58 -5.37 16.27 11.30
C PRO A 58 -5.10 14.88 10.71
N LEU A 59 -5.77 13.86 11.25
CA LEU A 59 -5.67 12.48 10.78
C LEU A 59 -6.98 12.07 10.07
N SER A 60 -6.87 11.20 9.08
CA SER A 60 -7.99 10.51 8.48
C SER A 60 -7.99 9.05 8.97
N LEU A 61 -8.44 8.81 10.21
CA LEU A 61 -8.41 7.48 10.80
C LEU A 61 -9.34 6.51 10.05
N LEU A 62 -8.88 5.27 9.91
CA LEU A 62 -9.66 4.21 9.27
C LEU A 62 -10.83 3.78 10.18
N ALA A 63 -11.96 3.46 9.54
CA ALA A 63 -13.19 3.01 10.19
C ALA A 63 -13.58 1.64 9.65
N ALA A 64 -13.41 0.60 10.48
CA ALA A 64 -13.66 -0.78 10.08
C ALA A 64 -15.08 -0.99 9.55
N ASP A 65 -16.08 -0.36 10.19
CA ASP A 65 -17.49 -0.49 9.81
C ASP A 65 -17.77 0.10 8.41
N LEU A 66 -17.18 1.26 8.08
CA LEU A 66 -17.31 1.87 6.76
C LEU A 66 -16.67 1.00 5.68
N ILE A 67 -15.49 0.47 5.96
CA ILE A 67 -14.76 -0.38 5.03
C ILE A 67 -15.48 -1.72 4.85
N ALA A 68 -15.93 -2.35 5.93
CA ALA A 68 -16.67 -3.60 5.87
C ALA A 68 -18.01 -3.48 5.12
N ALA A 69 -18.67 -2.33 5.20
CA ALA A 69 -19.91 -2.07 4.46
C ALA A 69 -19.69 -1.97 2.94
N SER A 70 -18.45 -1.74 2.49
CA SER A 70 -18.12 -1.50 1.09
C SER A 70 -17.31 -2.64 0.43
N CYS A 71 -17.03 -3.73 1.14
CA CYS A 71 -16.27 -4.87 0.60
C CYS A 71 -16.94 -6.21 0.94
N SER A 72 -16.68 -7.22 0.10
CA SER A 72 -17.22 -8.57 0.26
C SER A 72 -16.41 -9.44 1.24
N TYR A 73 -15.35 -8.90 1.86
CA TYR A 73 -14.42 -9.65 2.69
C TYR A 73 -14.56 -9.29 4.17
N PRO A 74 -14.38 -10.26 5.10
CA PRO A 74 -14.18 -9.94 6.50
C PRO A 74 -12.99 -8.98 6.70
N VAL A 75 -13.21 -7.87 7.41
CA VAL A 75 -12.23 -6.81 7.63
C VAL A 75 -11.67 -6.88 9.04
N THR A 76 -10.35 -6.84 9.16
CA THR A 76 -9.63 -6.64 10.41
C THR A 76 -8.86 -5.34 10.35
N LEU A 77 -9.23 -4.37 11.18
CA LEU A 77 -8.49 -3.13 11.38
C LEU A 77 -7.68 -3.19 12.66
N LEU A 78 -6.38 -2.95 12.56
CA LEU A 78 -5.45 -2.90 13.68
C LEU A 78 -4.90 -1.48 13.86
N GLN A 79 -4.66 -1.05 15.10
CA GLN A 79 -3.99 0.22 15.35
C GLN A 79 -2.51 0.14 14.99
N GLN A 80 -1.86 -0.94 15.39
CA GLN A 80 -0.46 -1.20 15.13
C GLN A 80 -0.25 -2.71 14.91
N VAL A 81 0.66 -3.04 14.03
CA VAL A 81 1.10 -4.42 13.75
C VAL A 81 2.55 -4.38 13.24
N ASP A 82 3.26 -5.48 13.31
CA ASP A 82 4.58 -5.60 12.68
C ASP A 82 4.47 -5.44 11.14
N SER A 83 3.59 -6.25 10.52
CA SER A 83 3.28 -6.20 9.09
C SER A 83 1.88 -6.75 8.85
N THR A 84 1.07 -6.06 8.05
CA THR A 84 -0.27 -6.54 7.66
C THR A 84 -0.21 -7.85 6.88
N ASN A 85 0.82 -8.07 6.04
CA ASN A 85 1.05 -9.34 5.36
C ASN A 85 1.37 -10.47 6.37
N ALA A 86 2.25 -10.21 7.33
CA ALA A 86 2.59 -11.20 8.35
C ALA A 86 1.36 -11.56 9.21
N GLU A 87 0.54 -10.59 9.54
CA GLU A 87 -0.71 -10.82 10.28
C GLU A 87 -1.72 -11.64 9.46
N ALA A 88 -1.86 -11.37 8.17
CA ALA A 88 -2.72 -12.16 7.30
C ALA A 88 -2.29 -13.64 7.27
N LEU A 89 -0.97 -13.90 7.19
CA LEU A 89 -0.41 -15.25 7.25
C LEU A 89 -0.58 -15.90 8.65
N ARG A 90 -0.43 -15.15 9.75
CA ARG A 90 -0.70 -15.63 11.11
C ARG A 90 -2.16 -16.06 11.27
N ARG A 91 -3.09 -15.27 10.74
CA ARG A 91 -4.51 -15.61 10.76
C ARG A 91 -4.81 -16.87 9.98
N LEU A 92 -4.23 -17.02 8.79
CA LEU A 92 -4.32 -18.24 8.00
C LEU A 92 -3.83 -19.45 8.81
N SER A 93 -2.66 -19.36 9.42
CA SER A 93 -2.08 -20.44 10.26
C SER A 93 -2.93 -20.74 11.51
N SER A 94 -3.71 -19.77 11.98
CA SER A 94 -4.66 -19.93 13.10
C SER A 94 -6.05 -20.40 12.65
N GLY A 95 -6.22 -20.81 11.39
CA GLY A 95 -7.45 -21.38 10.86
C GLY A 95 -8.47 -20.38 10.29
N ALA A 96 -8.08 -19.12 10.07
CA ALA A 96 -8.96 -18.19 9.37
C ALA A 96 -9.16 -18.62 7.92
N THR A 97 -10.40 -18.49 7.44
CA THR A 97 -10.78 -18.87 6.06
C THR A 97 -10.68 -17.67 5.13
N PRO A 98 -9.85 -17.73 4.06
CA PRO A 98 -9.84 -16.70 3.02
C PRO A 98 -11.16 -16.68 2.21
N PRO A 99 -11.56 -15.53 1.60
CA PRO A 99 -10.82 -14.26 1.60
C PRO A 99 -10.95 -13.49 2.92
N LEU A 100 -9.90 -12.75 3.31
CA LEU A 100 -9.95 -11.81 4.42
C LEU A 100 -9.03 -10.61 4.18
N LEU A 101 -9.45 -9.44 4.68
CA LEU A 101 -8.72 -8.19 4.59
C LEU A 101 -8.13 -7.81 5.94
N VAL A 102 -6.82 -7.57 5.97
CA VAL A 102 -6.10 -6.99 7.12
C VAL A 102 -5.59 -5.60 6.73
N ILE A 103 -5.97 -4.60 7.51
CA ILE A 103 -5.48 -3.22 7.40
C ILE A 103 -4.98 -2.72 8.75
N ALA A 104 -4.08 -1.76 8.74
CA ALA A 104 -3.55 -1.18 9.97
C ALA A 104 -3.34 0.33 9.86
N GLU A 105 -3.36 1.01 11.01
CA GLU A 105 -2.99 2.43 11.09
C GLU A 105 -1.47 2.64 11.04
N GLN A 106 -0.68 1.65 11.51
CA GLN A 106 0.77 1.68 11.56
C GLN A 106 1.37 0.28 11.37
N GLN A 107 2.54 0.20 10.73
CA GLN A 107 3.39 -0.98 10.77
C GLN A 107 4.74 -0.67 11.42
N THR A 108 5.16 -1.49 12.39
CA THR A 108 6.47 -1.33 13.05
C THR A 108 7.60 -1.99 12.28
N ALA A 109 7.30 -2.96 11.42
CA ALA A 109 8.23 -3.68 10.56
C ALA A 109 7.65 -3.88 9.15
N GLY A 110 7.13 -2.79 8.54
CA GLY A 110 6.62 -2.80 7.18
C GLY A 110 7.65 -3.30 6.17
N ARG A 111 7.24 -4.18 5.25
CA ARG A 111 8.13 -4.87 4.31
C ARG A 111 7.86 -4.50 2.86
N GLY A 112 8.92 -4.33 2.11
CA GLY A 112 8.94 -4.31 0.67
C GLY A 112 9.71 -5.51 0.11
N ARG A 113 9.80 -5.61 -1.21
CA ARG A 113 10.60 -6.64 -1.89
C ARG A 113 12.08 -6.52 -1.54
N ARG A 114 12.82 -7.64 -1.63
CA ARG A 114 14.27 -7.71 -1.42
C ARG A 114 14.70 -7.25 -0.02
N GLY A 115 13.89 -7.51 1.00
CA GLY A 115 14.18 -7.13 2.38
C GLY A 115 14.14 -5.63 2.68
N ARG A 116 13.68 -4.79 1.73
CA ARG A 116 13.53 -3.36 1.97
C ARG A 116 12.45 -3.08 3.00
N ARG A 117 12.64 -2.02 3.75
CA ARG A 117 11.64 -1.51 4.67
C ARG A 117 10.61 -0.66 3.94
N TRP A 118 9.34 -0.74 4.36
CA TRP A 118 8.27 0.16 3.97
C TRP A 118 7.96 1.10 5.13
N ALA A 119 8.24 2.39 4.96
CA ALA A 119 7.96 3.41 5.97
C ALA A 119 6.45 3.49 6.24
N SER A 120 6.07 3.34 7.51
CA SER A 120 4.67 3.12 7.86
C SER A 120 4.23 3.98 9.06
N PRO A 121 4.25 5.34 8.95
CA PRO A 121 3.80 6.23 10.01
C PRO A 121 2.31 6.02 10.35
N PHE A 122 1.97 6.30 11.62
CA PHE A 122 0.60 6.13 12.12
C PHE A 122 -0.38 7.10 11.44
N GLY A 123 -1.50 6.54 10.95
CA GLY A 123 -2.64 7.33 10.48
C GLY A 123 -2.44 8.11 9.17
N GLU A 124 -1.29 7.95 8.48
CA GLU A 124 -0.97 8.74 7.29
C GLU A 124 -1.15 8.01 5.97
N ASN A 125 -0.75 6.74 5.92
CA ASN A 125 -0.70 5.94 4.69
C ASN A 125 -1.70 4.78 4.74
N LEU A 126 -1.80 4.00 3.67
CA LEU A 126 -2.55 2.75 3.64
C LEU A 126 -1.59 1.57 3.70
N TYR A 127 -1.87 0.64 4.63
CA TYR A 127 -1.23 -0.66 4.78
C TYR A 127 -2.33 -1.71 4.67
N TYR A 128 -2.41 -2.34 3.51
CA TYR A 128 -3.52 -3.19 3.09
C TYR A 128 -3.00 -4.56 2.70
N SER A 129 -3.58 -5.62 3.23
CA SER A 129 -3.23 -7.00 2.90
C SER A 129 -4.49 -7.83 2.70
N LEU A 130 -4.75 -8.22 1.46
CA LEU A 130 -5.85 -9.12 1.11
C LEU A 130 -5.31 -10.54 0.97
N LEU A 131 -5.75 -11.43 1.85
CA LEU A 131 -5.45 -12.86 1.77
C LEU A 131 -6.50 -13.57 0.92
N LEU A 132 -6.05 -14.28 -0.10
CA LEU A 132 -6.88 -15.07 -1.01
C LEU A 132 -6.46 -16.52 -1.02
N ARG A 133 -7.41 -17.41 -1.25
CA ARG A 133 -7.13 -18.80 -1.65
C ARG A 133 -7.08 -18.85 -3.17
N VAL A 134 -6.02 -19.44 -3.71
CA VAL A 134 -5.83 -19.65 -5.14
C VAL A 134 -5.91 -21.15 -5.42
N SER A 135 -6.86 -21.54 -6.23
CA SER A 135 -7.04 -22.91 -6.72
C SER A 135 -6.95 -22.89 -8.25
N GLY A 136 -6.18 -23.80 -8.84
CA GLY A 136 -5.96 -23.83 -10.29
C GLY A 136 -4.51 -23.65 -10.72
N GLY A 137 -3.58 -23.72 -9.75
CA GLY A 137 -2.15 -23.78 -10.00
C GLY A 137 -1.50 -22.44 -10.37
N MET A 138 -0.27 -22.50 -10.87
CA MET A 138 0.60 -21.37 -11.19
C MET A 138 -0.05 -20.33 -12.13
N ARG A 139 -0.91 -20.74 -13.05
CA ARG A 139 -1.56 -19.83 -14.02
C ARG A 139 -2.38 -18.72 -13.34
N GLN A 140 -2.95 -18.99 -12.17
CA GLN A 140 -3.70 -17.99 -11.40
C GLN A 140 -2.81 -16.98 -10.66
N LEU A 141 -1.51 -17.23 -10.64
CA LEU A 141 -0.52 -16.32 -10.05
C LEU A 141 0.20 -15.48 -11.11
N GLU A 142 0.11 -15.91 -12.38
CA GLU A 142 0.75 -15.21 -13.51
C GLU A 142 0.20 -13.80 -13.66
N GLY A 143 1.10 -12.81 -13.70
CA GLY A 143 0.74 -11.41 -13.85
C GLY A 143 -0.03 -10.78 -12.67
N LEU A 144 -0.28 -11.52 -11.58
CA LEU A 144 -1.16 -11.07 -10.50
C LEU A 144 -0.69 -9.74 -9.87
N SER A 145 0.61 -9.52 -9.72
CA SER A 145 1.15 -8.22 -9.25
C SER A 145 0.81 -7.08 -10.21
N LEU A 146 0.80 -7.35 -11.50
CA LEU A 146 0.50 -6.37 -12.54
C LEU A 146 -1.00 -6.05 -12.57
N VAL A 147 -1.84 -7.07 -12.35
CA VAL A 147 -3.30 -6.92 -12.18
C VAL A 147 -3.65 -6.04 -10.98
N VAL A 148 -3.01 -6.30 -9.82
CA VAL A 148 -3.14 -5.46 -8.63
C VAL A 148 -2.68 -4.02 -8.92
N GLY A 149 -1.63 -3.86 -9.73
CA GLY A 149 -1.15 -2.57 -10.21
C GLY A 149 -2.21 -1.79 -10.98
N LEU A 150 -2.94 -2.43 -11.90
CA LEU A 150 -4.05 -1.82 -12.65
C LEU A 150 -5.19 -1.38 -11.73
N ALA A 151 -5.61 -2.24 -10.79
CA ALA A 151 -6.64 -1.90 -9.81
C ALA A 151 -6.25 -0.67 -8.97
N LEU A 152 -5.00 -0.63 -8.53
CA LEU A 152 -4.47 0.48 -7.74
C LEU A 152 -4.35 1.77 -8.58
N LEU A 153 -3.96 1.65 -9.85
CA LEU A 153 -3.89 2.78 -10.79
C LEU A 153 -5.28 3.42 -10.98
N ASP A 154 -6.32 2.61 -11.18
CA ASP A 154 -7.67 3.13 -11.31
C ASP A 154 -8.18 3.78 -10.01
N ALA A 155 -7.85 3.23 -8.84
CA ALA A 155 -8.16 3.86 -7.56
C ALA A 155 -7.44 5.21 -7.36
N LEU A 156 -6.19 5.35 -7.84
CA LEU A 156 -5.46 6.62 -7.82
C LEU A 156 -6.09 7.66 -8.76
N ARG A 157 -6.53 7.23 -9.94
CA ARG A 157 -7.22 8.10 -10.92
C ARG A 157 -8.56 8.58 -10.36
N GLU A 158 -9.34 7.71 -9.73
CA GLU A 158 -10.58 8.09 -9.04
C GLU A 158 -10.34 9.10 -7.90
N ALA A 159 -9.18 9.02 -7.23
CA ALA A 159 -8.78 10.00 -6.23
C ALA A 159 -8.23 11.31 -6.83
N GLY A 160 -8.18 11.46 -8.16
CA GLY A 160 -7.73 12.65 -8.85
C GLY A 160 -6.26 12.65 -9.29
N VAL A 161 -5.52 11.53 -9.11
CA VAL A 161 -4.11 11.40 -9.53
C VAL A 161 -4.04 10.75 -10.91
N ASN A 162 -4.22 11.54 -11.96
CA ASN A 162 -4.29 11.06 -13.34
C ASN A 162 -2.92 10.75 -13.97
N GLU A 163 -1.84 11.38 -13.48
CA GLU A 163 -0.48 11.19 -14.00
C GLU A 163 0.23 9.94 -13.41
N ALA A 164 -0.46 9.18 -12.57
CA ALA A 164 0.09 7.94 -12.06
C ALA A 164 0.29 6.92 -13.19
N GLY A 165 1.39 6.18 -13.13
CA GLY A 165 1.67 5.10 -14.06
C GLY A 165 2.37 3.93 -13.40
N LEU A 166 2.38 2.81 -14.12
CA LEU A 166 2.91 1.54 -13.66
C LEU A 166 4.41 1.43 -13.94
N LYS A 167 5.12 0.86 -13.00
CA LYS A 167 6.53 0.48 -13.16
C LYS A 167 6.68 -1.01 -12.82
N TRP A 168 7.11 -1.77 -13.81
CA TRP A 168 7.37 -3.20 -13.61
C TRP A 168 8.40 -3.44 -12.49
N PRO A 169 8.19 -4.47 -11.65
CA PRO A 169 7.06 -5.40 -11.67
C PRO A 169 5.96 -5.04 -10.66
N ASN A 170 6.09 -4.01 -9.82
CA ASN A 170 5.24 -3.89 -8.63
C ASN A 170 5.12 -2.47 -8.04
N ASP A 171 5.56 -1.44 -8.75
CA ASP A 171 5.53 -0.07 -8.26
C ASP A 171 4.60 0.82 -9.09
N LEU A 172 4.04 1.85 -8.44
CA LEU A 172 3.36 2.96 -9.12
C LEU A 172 4.12 4.25 -8.83
N LEU A 173 4.29 5.04 -9.88
CA LEU A 173 5.02 6.32 -9.80
C LEU A 173 4.17 7.48 -10.32
N VAL A 174 4.47 8.68 -9.82
CA VAL A 174 4.00 9.97 -10.34
C VAL A 174 5.21 10.89 -10.48
N GLY A 175 5.48 11.38 -11.68
CA GLY A 175 6.65 12.23 -11.93
C GLY A 175 7.97 11.60 -11.50
N GLY A 176 8.17 10.31 -11.74
CA GLY A 176 9.36 9.55 -11.35
C GLY A 176 9.46 9.21 -9.86
N ARG A 177 8.50 9.66 -9.02
CA ARG A 177 8.47 9.45 -7.56
C ARG A 177 7.49 8.34 -7.19
N LYS A 178 7.89 7.44 -6.32
CA LYS A 178 7.05 6.30 -5.91
C LYS A 178 5.89 6.76 -5.02
N ILE A 179 4.66 6.40 -5.42
CA ILE A 179 3.43 6.63 -4.65
C ILE A 179 2.92 5.36 -3.98
N ALA A 180 3.14 4.19 -4.60
CA ALA A 180 2.66 2.92 -4.07
C ALA A 180 3.58 1.75 -4.44
N GLY A 181 3.48 0.66 -3.68
CA GLY A 181 4.17 -0.59 -3.94
C GLY A 181 3.33 -1.80 -3.57
N ILE A 182 3.55 -2.90 -4.30
CA ILE A 182 2.82 -4.15 -4.16
C ILE A 182 3.82 -5.24 -3.73
N LEU A 183 3.43 -6.07 -2.75
CA LEU A 183 4.20 -7.20 -2.28
C LEU A 183 3.31 -8.44 -2.19
N LEU A 184 3.50 -9.38 -3.10
CA LEU A 184 2.84 -10.68 -3.05
C LEU A 184 3.66 -11.65 -2.20
N GLU A 185 3.00 -12.33 -1.26
CA GLU A 185 3.59 -13.42 -0.48
C GLU A 185 2.72 -14.67 -0.61
N LEU A 186 3.35 -15.80 -0.87
CA LEU A 186 2.70 -17.08 -1.09
C LEU A 186 2.85 -17.98 0.13
N SER A 187 1.84 -18.80 0.39
CA SER A 187 1.85 -19.84 1.44
C SER A 187 1.13 -21.08 0.91
N GLY A 188 1.73 -22.25 1.09
CA GLY A 188 1.24 -23.52 0.53
C GLY A 188 1.97 -23.93 -0.74
N ASP A 189 1.42 -24.92 -1.44
CA ASP A 189 1.99 -25.46 -2.68
C ASP A 189 1.36 -24.74 -3.90
N PRO A 190 2.12 -23.97 -4.68
CA PRO A 190 1.60 -23.31 -5.87
C PRO A 190 1.12 -24.29 -6.97
N ALA A 191 1.53 -25.55 -6.93
CA ALA A 191 1.10 -26.56 -7.90
C ALA A 191 -0.29 -27.13 -7.58
N ASP A 192 -0.80 -26.96 -6.36
CA ASP A 192 -2.11 -27.45 -5.93
C ASP A 192 -2.98 -26.30 -5.40
N VAL A 193 -3.14 -26.20 -4.10
CA VAL A 193 -3.86 -25.12 -3.41
C VAL A 193 -2.86 -24.28 -2.65
N CYS A 194 -2.75 -23.02 -3.03
CA CYS A 194 -1.96 -22.09 -2.27
C CYS A 194 -2.80 -20.89 -1.83
N HIS A 195 -2.21 -20.11 -0.95
CA HIS A 195 -2.75 -18.85 -0.50
C HIS A 195 -1.80 -17.72 -0.91
N VAL A 196 -2.37 -16.61 -1.34
CA VAL A 196 -1.60 -15.41 -1.68
C VAL A 196 -2.05 -14.25 -0.82
N VAL A 197 -1.09 -13.53 -0.26
CA VAL A 197 -1.32 -12.24 0.39
C VAL A 197 -0.95 -11.15 -0.60
N LEU A 198 -1.94 -10.34 -0.97
CA LEU A 198 -1.76 -9.14 -1.79
C LEU A 198 -1.48 -7.97 -0.85
N GLY A 199 -0.20 -7.72 -0.55
CA GLY A 199 0.23 -6.57 0.24
C GLY A 199 0.32 -5.31 -0.62
N ILE A 200 -0.37 -4.25 -0.21
CA ILE A 200 -0.40 -2.97 -0.91
C ILE A 200 -0.07 -1.87 0.08
N GLY A 201 1.01 -1.12 -0.19
CA GLY A 201 1.36 0.09 0.52
C GLY A 201 1.12 1.31 -0.37
N VAL A 202 0.37 2.30 0.12
CA VAL A 202 0.11 3.55 -0.60
C VAL A 202 0.44 4.74 0.28
N ASN A 203 1.25 5.64 -0.22
CA ASN A 203 1.52 6.92 0.43
C ASN A 203 0.31 7.84 0.19
N ILE A 204 -0.50 8.06 1.23
CA ILE A 204 -1.73 8.86 1.10
C ILE A 204 -1.52 10.27 1.65
N ASN A 205 -1.36 10.41 2.96
CA ASN A 205 -1.28 11.71 3.62
C ASN A 205 0.14 12.07 4.14
N MET A 206 1.11 11.18 3.95
CA MET A 206 2.50 11.41 4.38
C MET A 206 3.11 12.61 3.65
N ARG A 207 3.65 13.56 4.43
CA ARG A 207 4.29 14.79 3.91
C ARG A 207 5.80 14.76 4.05
N VAL A 208 6.29 14.14 5.11
CA VAL A 208 7.72 14.01 5.46
C VAL A 208 8.00 12.55 5.76
N ALA A 209 9.18 12.08 5.45
CA ALA A 209 9.61 10.75 5.87
C ALA A 209 9.67 10.68 7.40
N PRO A 210 9.24 9.55 8.03
CA PRO A 210 9.34 9.39 9.47
C PRO A 210 10.78 9.53 9.97
N SER A 211 10.94 10.06 11.18
CA SER A 211 12.25 10.18 11.84
C SER A 211 12.90 8.80 11.97
N GLY A 212 14.12 8.63 11.46
CA GLY A 212 14.85 7.36 11.51
C GLY A 212 14.57 6.38 10.37
N ASP A 213 13.59 6.63 9.50
CA ASP A 213 13.33 5.86 8.29
C ASP A 213 13.90 6.58 7.05
N ALA A 214 15.12 6.24 6.66
CA ALA A 214 15.66 6.68 5.38
C ALA A 214 14.90 5.97 4.23
N ILE A 215 14.20 6.74 3.40
CA ILE A 215 13.58 6.23 2.18
C ILE A 215 14.58 6.43 1.03
N ASP A 216 15.23 5.35 0.59
CA ASP A 216 16.36 5.36 -0.38
C ASP A 216 15.96 5.71 -1.82
N GLN A 217 14.72 6.07 -2.06
CA GLN A 217 14.23 6.38 -3.40
C GLN A 217 13.31 7.60 -3.37
N PRO A 218 13.21 8.37 -4.46
CA PRO A 218 12.23 9.44 -4.58
C PRO A 218 10.80 8.91 -4.36
N TRP A 219 10.05 9.59 -3.50
CA TRP A 219 8.68 9.23 -3.19
C TRP A 219 7.75 10.44 -3.20
N THR A 220 6.47 10.19 -3.31
CA THR A 220 5.40 11.19 -3.18
C THR A 220 4.19 10.56 -2.49
N SER A 221 3.17 11.37 -2.21
CA SER A 221 1.88 10.93 -1.66
C SER A 221 0.73 11.63 -2.38
N LEU A 222 -0.49 11.09 -2.24
CA LEU A 222 -1.68 11.73 -2.78
C LEU A 222 -1.80 13.18 -2.27
N ARG A 223 -1.58 13.39 -0.97
CA ARG A 223 -1.63 14.73 -0.36
C ARG A 223 -0.61 15.70 -0.97
N GLN A 224 0.60 15.25 -1.27
CA GLN A 224 1.62 16.09 -1.91
C GLN A 224 1.22 16.50 -3.34
N ILE A 225 0.49 15.65 -4.03
CA ILE A 225 0.05 15.88 -5.41
C ILE A 225 -1.20 16.76 -5.43
N LEU A 226 -2.20 16.42 -4.60
CA LEU A 226 -3.51 17.11 -4.60
C LEU A 226 -3.51 18.39 -3.76
N GLY A 227 -2.52 18.59 -2.88
CA GLY A 227 -2.41 19.76 -2.02
C GLY A 227 -3.30 19.74 -0.76
N GLU A 228 -4.15 18.72 -0.61
CA GLU A 228 -5.11 18.59 0.49
C GLU A 228 -5.09 17.20 1.13
N GLN A 229 -5.71 17.09 2.30
CA GLN A 229 -5.84 15.81 2.99
C GLN A 229 -6.85 14.91 2.26
N VAL A 230 -6.46 13.66 2.05
CA VAL A 230 -7.29 12.64 1.40
C VAL A 230 -8.00 11.78 2.46
N ASP A 231 -9.28 11.51 2.25
CA ASP A 231 -10.02 10.55 3.07
C ASP A 231 -9.58 9.12 2.74
N ARG A 232 -8.85 8.51 3.71
CA ARG A 232 -8.32 7.15 3.56
C ARG A 232 -9.43 6.09 3.48
N ASN A 233 -10.59 6.32 4.10
CA ASN A 233 -11.71 5.37 4.03
C ASN A 233 -12.31 5.31 2.62
N GLN A 234 -12.51 6.48 1.99
CA GLN A 234 -12.96 6.54 0.60
C GLN A 234 -11.95 5.87 -0.34
N PHE A 235 -10.65 6.12 -0.13
CA PHE A 235 -9.61 5.50 -0.94
C PHE A 235 -9.58 3.98 -0.79
N VAL A 236 -9.68 3.44 0.44
CA VAL A 236 -9.76 1.99 0.70
C VAL A 236 -10.98 1.37 0.01
N THR A 237 -12.13 2.03 0.10
CA THR A 237 -13.37 1.58 -0.55
C THR A 237 -13.20 1.50 -2.07
N SER A 238 -12.65 2.55 -2.69
CA SER A 238 -12.37 2.58 -4.12
C SER A 238 -11.38 1.47 -4.52
N LEU A 239 -10.24 1.38 -3.82
CA LEU A 239 -9.24 0.35 -4.08
C LEU A 239 -9.82 -1.07 -3.98
N THR A 240 -10.59 -1.36 -2.94
CA THR A 240 -11.18 -2.70 -2.74
C THR A 240 -12.13 -3.05 -3.87
N ARG A 241 -13.00 -2.12 -4.29
CA ARG A 241 -13.89 -2.31 -5.44
C ARG A 241 -13.12 -2.57 -6.74
N GLN A 242 -12.05 -1.81 -7.01
CA GLN A 242 -11.22 -2.02 -8.19
C GLN A 242 -10.48 -3.37 -8.11
N LEU A 243 -9.97 -3.75 -6.94
CA LEU A 243 -9.35 -5.06 -6.74
C LEU A 243 -10.32 -6.20 -7.04
N GLU A 244 -11.55 -6.17 -6.51
CA GLU A 244 -12.57 -7.18 -6.79
C GLU A 244 -12.82 -7.30 -8.29
N ARG A 245 -13.01 -6.19 -8.98
CA ARG A 245 -13.23 -6.15 -10.42
C ARG A 245 -12.08 -6.77 -11.22
N TYR A 246 -10.84 -6.34 -10.96
CA TYR A 246 -9.68 -6.81 -11.72
C TYR A 246 -9.29 -8.26 -11.38
N LEU A 247 -9.44 -8.68 -10.13
CA LEU A 247 -9.23 -10.06 -9.72
C LEU A 247 -10.24 -11.01 -10.36
N ASP A 248 -11.50 -10.61 -10.51
CA ASP A 248 -12.51 -11.38 -11.25
C ASP A 248 -12.19 -11.47 -12.73
N MET A 249 -11.76 -10.38 -13.38
CA MET A 249 -11.31 -10.40 -14.77
C MET A 249 -10.13 -11.35 -14.97
N HIS A 250 -9.13 -11.26 -14.09
CA HIS A 250 -7.96 -12.13 -14.11
C HIS A 250 -8.32 -13.60 -13.88
N ARG A 251 -9.18 -13.89 -12.92
CA ARG A 251 -9.65 -15.25 -12.62
C ARG A 251 -10.36 -15.89 -13.82
N LEU A 252 -11.14 -15.10 -14.56
CA LEU A 252 -11.94 -15.59 -15.70
C LEU A 252 -11.14 -15.69 -17.01
N ARG A 253 -10.21 -14.76 -17.25
CA ARG A 253 -9.58 -14.58 -18.57
C ARG A 253 -8.05 -14.61 -18.54
N GLY A 254 -7.42 -14.66 -17.35
CA GLY A 254 -5.98 -14.55 -17.18
C GLY A 254 -5.43 -13.14 -17.41
N PHE A 255 -4.14 -12.98 -17.16
CA PHE A 255 -3.46 -11.68 -17.35
C PHE A 255 -3.40 -11.26 -18.83
N ALA A 256 -3.31 -12.20 -19.75
CA ALA A 256 -3.26 -11.92 -21.20
C ALA A 256 -4.37 -10.95 -21.66
N SER A 257 -5.57 -11.02 -21.05
CA SER A 257 -6.68 -10.11 -21.37
C SER A 257 -6.51 -8.68 -20.84
N LEU A 258 -5.57 -8.46 -19.95
CA LEU A 258 -5.25 -7.17 -19.30
C LEU A 258 -3.89 -6.61 -19.74
N ARG A 259 -3.13 -7.37 -20.54
CA ARG A 259 -1.76 -7.04 -20.94
C ARG A 259 -1.68 -5.70 -21.66
N GLU A 260 -2.51 -5.47 -22.68
CA GLU A 260 -2.51 -4.24 -23.45
C GLU A 260 -2.78 -3.01 -22.56
N GLN A 261 -3.81 -3.07 -21.71
CA GLN A 261 -4.13 -2.00 -20.76
C GLN A 261 -2.96 -1.73 -19.79
N TRP A 262 -2.24 -2.79 -19.39
CA TRP A 262 -1.08 -2.65 -18.52
C TRP A 262 0.09 -1.97 -19.26
N GLU A 263 0.38 -2.39 -20.51
CA GLU A 263 1.44 -1.82 -21.33
C GLU A 263 1.20 -0.34 -21.66
N GLU A 264 -0.04 0.05 -21.96
CA GLU A 264 -0.45 1.46 -22.13
C GLU A 264 -0.21 2.32 -20.89
N SER A 265 -0.30 1.72 -19.71
CA SER A 265 -0.09 2.39 -18.43
C SER A 265 1.35 2.30 -17.91
N HIS A 266 2.23 1.55 -18.59
CA HIS A 266 3.62 1.36 -18.20
C HIS A 266 4.48 2.55 -18.57
N LEU A 267 5.06 3.22 -17.58
CA LEU A 267 5.79 4.50 -17.74
C LEU A 267 7.02 4.41 -18.63
N TRP A 268 7.64 3.24 -18.73
CA TRP A 268 8.91 3.06 -19.44
C TRP A 268 8.79 2.21 -20.69
N GLN A 269 7.59 2.13 -21.26
CA GLN A 269 7.37 1.46 -22.53
C GLN A 269 8.23 2.09 -23.63
N GLY A 270 9.03 1.28 -24.35
CA GLY A 270 9.95 1.74 -25.37
C GLY A 270 11.22 2.43 -24.85
N CYS A 271 11.38 2.66 -23.55
CA CYS A 271 12.55 3.30 -22.95
C CYS A 271 13.74 2.34 -22.84
N LEU A 272 14.95 2.92 -22.85
CA LEU A 272 16.16 2.20 -22.48
C LEU A 272 16.24 2.09 -20.95
N VAL A 273 16.42 0.88 -20.46
CA VAL A 273 16.42 0.58 -19.02
C VAL A 273 17.61 -0.27 -18.62
N SER A 274 17.89 -0.27 -17.33
CA SER A 274 18.82 -1.20 -16.68
C SER A 274 18.04 -2.13 -15.76
N LEU A 275 18.09 -3.44 -16.02
CA LEU A 275 17.49 -4.48 -15.20
C LEU A 275 18.56 -5.09 -14.30
N ALA A 276 18.47 -4.82 -12.99
CA ALA A 276 19.40 -5.39 -12.01
C ALA A 276 18.93 -6.79 -11.59
N ALA A 277 19.80 -7.79 -11.83
CA ALA A 277 19.65 -9.20 -11.47
C ALA A 277 20.81 -9.62 -10.56
N GLY A 278 20.65 -9.56 -9.24
CA GLY A 278 21.75 -9.76 -8.30
C GLY A 278 22.86 -8.70 -8.49
N SER A 279 24.07 -9.16 -8.81
CA SER A 279 25.24 -8.29 -9.09
C SER A 279 25.35 -7.85 -10.56
N GLN A 280 24.51 -8.40 -11.45
CA GLN A 280 24.55 -8.07 -12.89
C GLN A 280 23.48 -7.02 -13.22
N ALA A 281 23.79 -6.18 -14.21
CA ALA A 281 22.85 -5.23 -14.79
C ALA A 281 22.75 -5.48 -16.29
N ILE A 282 21.55 -5.79 -16.76
CA ILE A 282 21.23 -6.01 -18.17
C ILE A 282 20.63 -4.73 -18.72
N LYS A 283 21.22 -4.17 -19.79
CA LYS A 283 20.69 -2.99 -20.48
C LYS A 283 19.85 -3.45 -21.66
N GLY A 284 18.68 -2.83 -21.82
CA GLY A 284 17.80 -3.17 -22.95
C GLY A 284 16.66 -2.17 -23.10
N ARG A 285 16.01 -2.21 -24.25
CA ARG A 285 14.79 -1.42 -24.52
C ARG A 285 13.56 -2.23 -24.12
N VAL A 286 12.64 -1.59 -23.41
CA VAL A 286 11.38 -2.23 -23.00
C VAL A 286 10.48 -2.47 -24.22
N LEU A 287 10.15 -3.73 -24.46
CA LEU A 287 9.18 -4.15 -25.50
C LEU A 287 7.77 -4.33 -24.93
N GLY A 288 7.63 -4.45 -23.63
CA GLY A 288 6.38 -4.69 -22.91
C GLY A 288 6.50 -5.88 -21.96
N VAL A 289 5.40 -6.61 -21.78
CA VAL A 289 5.35 -7.86 -21.01
C VAL A 289 4.74 -8.97 -21.85
N ASP A 290 5.00 -10.22 -21.49
CA ASP A 290 4.32 -11.37 -22.13
C ASP A 290 2.96 -11.68 -21.45
N ASP A 291 2.29 -12.73 -21.91
CA ASP A 291 0.98 -13.16 -21.41
C ASP A 291 1.00 -13.65 -19.95
N THR A 292 2.19 -13.88 -19.38
CA THR A 292 2.39 -14.27 -17.99
C THR A 292 2.81 -13.08 -17.09
N GLY A 293 3.03 -11.90 -17.69
CA GLY A 293 3.50 -10.69 -17.03
C GLY A 293 5.02 -10.61 -16.86
N ALA A 294 5.77 -11.48 -17.54
CA ALA A 294 7.24 -11.37 -17.59
C ALA A 294 7.66 -10.20 -18.49
N LEU A 295 8.68 -9.46 -18.08
CA LEU A 295 9.20 -8.30 -18.81
C LEU A 295 9.93 -8.74 -20.07
N ARG A 296 9.62 -8.11 -21.20
CA ARG A 296 10.27 -8.32 -22.50
C ARG A 296 11.21 -7.14 -22.78
N LEU A 297 12.49 -7.44 -22.97
CA LEU A 297 13.50 -6.44 -23.32
C LEU A 297 14.17 -6.81 -24.66
N GLU A 298 14.44 -5.81 -25.48
CA GLU A 298 15.40 -5.93 -26.57
C GLU A 298 16.82 -5.70 -26.03
N VAL A 299 17.63 -6.74 -26.02
CA VAL A 299 19.02 -6.73 -25.53
C VAL A 299 19.91 -7.12 -26.71
N GLU A 300 20.83 -6.25 -27.14
CA GLU A 300 21.75 -6.50 -28.28
C GLU A 300 21.01 -6.94 -29.55
N GLY A 301 19.86 -6.34 -29.84
CA GLY A 301 19.04 -6.64 -31.03
C GLY A 301 18.26 -7.97 -30.95
N ARG A 302 18.16 -8.58 -29.77
CA ARG A 302 17.38 -9.82 -29.53
C ARG A 302 16.41 -9.63 -28.39
N GLU A 303 15.23 -10.20 -28.54
CA GLU A 303 14.27 -10.24 -27.46
C GLU A 303 14.69 -11.22 -26.36
N GLN A 304 14.64 -10.76 -25.12
CA GLN A 304 14.85 -11.57 -23.92
C GLN A 304 13.67 -11.35 -22.96
N VAL A 305 13.25 -12.43 -22.28
CA VAL A 305 12.12 -12.42 -21.34
C VAL A 305 12.62 -12.63 -19.92
N PHE A 306 12.15 -11.79 -18.98
CA PHE A 306 12.57 -11.79 -17.60
C PHE A 306 11.34 -11.91 -16.68
N SER A 307 11.25 -13.03 -15.99
CA SER A 307 10.21 -13.23 -14.97
C SER A 307 10.49 -12.36 -13.74
N GLY A 308 9.44 -11.97 -13.02
CA GLY A 308 9.53 -11.23 -11.76
C GLY A 308 10.44 -11.95 -10.74
N GLY A 309 10.41 -11.59 -9.51
CA GLY A 309 11.27 -12.14 -8.47
C GLY A 309 12.26 -11.07 -8.00
N GLU A 310 13.54 -11.36 -7.89
CA GLU A 310 14.53 -10.42 -7.34
C GLU A 310 15.07 -9.40 -8.37
N LEU A 311 14.27 -9.05 -9.39
CA LEU A 311 14.64 -8.09 -10.41
C LEU A 311 14.22 -6.66 -10.05
N SER A 312 15.02 -5.67 -10.45
CA SER A 312 14.73 -4.24 -10.26
C SER A 312 15.02 -3.47 -11.54
N LEU A 313 13.99 -2.79 -12.05
CA LEU A 313 14.07 -1.98 -13.27
C LEU A 313 14.35 -0.51 -12.91
N ARG A 314 15.27 0.11 -13.65
CA ARG A 314 15.59 1.53 -13.56
C ARG A 314 15.72 2.11 -14.96
N LEU A 315 15.40 3.40 -15.12
CA LEU A 315 15.79 4.10 -16.34
C LEU A 315 17.31 4.06 -16.48
N HIS A 316 17.78 3.90 -17.69
CA HIS A 316 19.18 4.07 -17.98
C HIS A 316 19.41 5.55 -18.21
N ASP A 317 20.07 6.22 -17.26
CA ASP A 317 20.52 7.58 -17.46
C ASP A 317 21.68 7.53 -18.47
N ASP A 318 21.45 8.06 -19.69
CA ASP A 318 22.51 8.50 -20.57
C ASP A 318 23.10 9.75 -19.93
N SER A 319 24.06 9.58 -19.00
CA SER A 319 24.89 10.66 -18.45
C SER A 319 26.08 10.92 -19.32
#